data_e729ff627af9988a0b3fddcc75806058
#
_entry.id   e729ff627af9988a0b3fddcc75806058
#
_cell.length_a   1.000
_cell.length_b   1.000
_cell.length_c   1.000
_cell.angle_alpha   90.00
_cell.angle_beta   90.00
_cell.angle_gamma   90.00
#
_symmetry.space_group_name_H-M   'P 1'
#
loop_
_entity.id
_entity.type
_entity.pdbx_description
1 polymer ?
#
loop_
_entity_poly.entity_id
_entity_poly.type
_entity_poly.pdbx_seq_one_letter_code
_entity_poly.pdbx_strand_id
1 'polypeptide(L)'
;LKAKIIGNENNIAAIMIEPARGELASDNFLTELRQIADDLNAVLIFDEITSGFRMCAGGVHREFKEKPDMAVFAKSLANGYPMSVIIGKSSFMEAAQSTFISSTNWTERTGLAAAIATITKYQKLNVHKHIKHIGESVKQIWESEAEKHNLNISTSGLPAIAGFTFNHENAQALQSAFTIEMLSRGILGFKQFRPSLAHTEKEVEIYRKSVDEVFLYLTSLSELDINKINLADSTFRKLTKE
;
A
#
# COMPACT_ATOMS: atom_id res chain seq x y z
N LEU A 1 0.97 17.00 -14.43
CA LEU A 1 0.15 16.38 -15.45
C LEU A 1 -0.11 17.35 -16.60
N LYS A 2 -0.76 18.50 -16.35
CA LYS A 2 -1.15 19.49 -17.39
C LYS A 2 0.00 19.84 -18.33
N ALA A 3 1.20 20.10 -17.82
CA ALA A 3 2.38 20.41 -18.63
C ALA A 3 2.83 19.26 -19.56
N LYS A 4 2.52 18.00 -19.23
CA LYS A 4 2.84 16.84 -20.07
C LYS A 4 1.80 16.57 -21.15
N ILE A 5 0.62 17.14 -21.01
CA ILE A 5 -0.49 17.00 -21.97
C ILE A 5 -0.27 17.94 -23.14
N ILE A 6 0.23 19.15 -22.90
CA ILE A 6 0.41 20.18 -23.93
C ILE A 6 1.24 19.63 -25.10
N GLY A 7 0.64 19.65 -26.31
CA GLY A 7 1.25 19.12 -27.53
C GLY A 7 1.17 17.60 -27.72
N ASN A 8 0.50 16.89 -26.79
CA ASN A 8 0.30 15.44 -26.84
C ASN A 8 -1.17 15.04 -26.72
N GLU A 9 -2.09 15.95 -26.83
CA GLU A 9 -3.52 15.78 -26.52
C GLU A 9 -4.13 14.58 -27.29
N ASN A 10 -3.76 14.45 -28.57
CA ASN A 10 -4.26 13.38 -29.44
C ASN A 10 -3.56 12.02 -29.25
N ASN A 11 -2.53 11.95 -28.39
CA ASN A 11 -1.73 10.74 -28.20
C ASN A 11 -1.96 10.08 -26.82
N ILE A 12 -2.88 10.63 -26.03
CA ILE A 12 -3.17 10.13 -24.67
C ILE A 12 -4.43 9.26 -24.71
N ALA A 13 -4.26 7.95 -24.61
CA ALA A 13 -5.36 6.99 -24.59
C ALA A 13 -5.93 6.76 -23.18
N ALA A 14 -5.11 6.91 -22.13
CA ALA A 14 -5.53 6.66 -20.76
C ALA A 14 -4.73 7.48 -19.75
N ILE A 15 -5.36 7.74 -18.62
CA ILE A 15 -4.74 8.31 -17.41
C ILE A 15 -4.92 7.29 -16.29
N MET A 16 -3.80 6.82 -15.71
CA MET A 16 -3.82 5.84 -14.63
C MET A 16 -3.21 6.43 -13.36
N ILE A 17 -3.88 6.25 -12.23
CA ILE A 17 -3.41 6.71 -10.92
C ILE A 17 -3.68 5.68 -9.83
N GLU A 18 -2.86 5.68 -8.76
CA GLU A 18 -3.21 5.08 -7.48
C GLU A 18 -4.05 6.09 -6.68
N PRO A 19 -5.36 5.86 -6.45
CA PRO A 19 -6.23 6.86 -5.77
C PRO A 19 -5.98 6.93 -4.25
N ALA A 20 -5.27 5.96 -3.70
CA ALA A 20 -4.90 5.89 -2.30
C ALA A 20 -3.59 5.11 -2.13
N ARG A 21 -2.56 5.75 -1.60
CA ARG A 21 -1.27 5.12 -1.27
C ARG A 21 -0.74 5.61 0.07
N GLY A 22 -0.13 6.78 0.14
CA GLY A 22 0.26 7.46 1.39
C GLY A 22 -0.93 8.17 2.03
N GLU A 23 -1.79 8.69 1.20
CA GLU A 23 -3.02 9.40 1.55
C GLU A 23 -4.12 9.10 0.54
N LEU A 24 -5.33 9.54 0.83
CA LEU A 24 -6.43 9.51 -0.14
C LEU A 24 -6.27 10.70 -1.11
N ALA A 25 -6.53 10.46 -2.39
CA ALA A 25 -6.67 11.54 -3.33
C ALA A 25 -7.83 12.47 -2.90
N SER A 26 -7.66 13.78 -3.03
CA SER A 26 -8.73 14.71 -2.73
C SER A 26 -9.82 14.73 -3.82
N ASP A 27 -11.06 15.00 -3.44
CA ASP A 27 -12.17 15.11 -4.40
C ASP A 27 -11.90 16.17 -5.47
N ASN A 28 -11.30 17.31 -5.10
CA ASN A 28 -10.96 18.36 -6.07
C ASN A 28 -9.96 17.87 -7.11
N PHE A 29 -8.91 17.16 -6.67
CA PHE A 29 -7.93 16.56 -7.58
C PHE A 29 -8.59 15.55 -8.52
N LEU A 30 -9.45 14.68 -7.99
CA LEU A 30 -10.15 13.68 -8.79
C LEU A 30 -11.14 14.31 -9.78
N THR A 31 -11.82 15.38 -9.38
CA THR A 31 -12.73 16.13 -10.29
C THR A 31 -11.95 16.78 -11.43
N GLU A 32 -10.82 17.44 -11.15
CA GLU A 32 -9.96 17.98 -12.21
C GLU A 32 -9.41 16.87 -13.12
N LEU A 33 -9.02 15.73 -12.54
CA LEU A 33 -8.50 14.61 -13.29
C LEU A 33 -9.56 13.98 -14.20
N ARG A 34 -10.80 13.87 -13.72
CA ARG A 34 -11.94 13.39 -14.51
C ARG A 34 -12.20 14.33 -15.69
N GLN A 35 -12.23 15.64 -15.45
CA GLN A 35 -12.43 16.63 -16.50
C GLN A 35 -11.34 16.54 -17.57
N ILE A 36 -10.08 16.43 -17.16
CA ILE A 36 -8.96 16.28 -18.10
C ILE A 36 -9.12 15.00 -18.94
N ALA A 37 -9.51 13.88 -18.32
CA ALA A 37 -9.71 12.63 -19.05
C ALA A 37 -10.86 12.74 -20.05
N ASP A 38 -11.95 13.41 -19.67
CA ASP A 38 -13.10 13.65 -20.56
C ASP A 38 -12.73 14.56 -21.74
N ASP A 39 -12.03 15.66 -21.49
CA ASP A 39 -11.57 16.62 -22.52
C ASP A 39 -10.63 15.95 -23.55
N LEU A 40 -9.83 14.97 -23.10
CA LEU A 40 -8.90 14.20 -23.94
C LEU A 40 -9.56 12.97 -24.58
N ASN A 41 -10.81 12.66 -24.27
CA ASN A 41 -11.44 11.39 -24.59
C ASN A 41 -10.59 10.18 -24.17
N ALA A 42 -9.91 10.28 -23.02
CA ALA A 42 -9.00 9.29 -22.47
C ALA A 42 -9.68 8.48 -21.35
N VAL A 43 -9.30 7.20 -21.23
CA VAL A 43 -9.81 6.32 -20.16
C VAL A 43 -9.20 6.70 -18.83
N LEU A 44 -10.02 6.94 -17.80
CA LEU A 44 -9.54 7.13 -16.43
C LEU A 44 -9.50 5.79 -15.70
N ILE A 45 -8.31 5.35 -15.30
CA ILE A 45 -8.06 4.07 -14.65
C ILE A 45 -7.57 4.30 -13.22
N PHE A 46 -8.23 3.67 -12.24
CA PHE A 46 -7.73 3.63 -10.88
C PHE A 46 -6.98 2.32 -10.61
N ASP A 47 -5.70 2.44 -10.29
CA ASP A 47 -4.91 1.32 -9.77
C ASP A 47 -5.23 1.14 -8.28
N GLU A 48 -6.08 0.18 -8.01
CA GLU A 48 -6.45 -0.21 -6.65
C GLU A 48 -5.77 -1.50 -6.19
N ILE A 49 -4.67 -1.87 -6.84
CA ILE A 49 -3.89 -3.06 -6.45
C ILE A 49 -3.44 -2.98 -5.00
N THR A 50 -3.10 -1.77 -4.51
CA THR A 50 -2.67 -1.56 -3.12
C THR A 50 -3.82 -1.18 -2.20
N SER A 51 -4.75 -0.37 -2.64
CA SER A 51 -5.86 0.18 -1.83
C SER A 51 -7.07 -0.75 -1.73
N GLY A 52 -7.37 -1.49 -2.79
CA GLY A 52 -8.53 -2.36 -2.87
C GLY A 52 -8.58 -3.40 -1.75
N PHE A 53 -9.76 -3.61 -1.19
CA PHE A 53 -10.01 -4.51 -0.06
C PHE A 53 -9.16 -4.20 1.18
N ARG A 54 -8.79 -2.93 1.38
CA ARG A 54 -8.10 -2.46 2.59
C ARG A 54 -8.86 -1.35 3.29
N MET A 55 -9.29 -0.33 2.55
CA MET A 55 -9.95 0.85 3.14
C MET A 55 -11.45 0.63 3.33
N CYS A 56 -12.05 -0.13 2.43
CA CYS A 56 -13.47 -0.48 2.45
C CYS A 56 -13.69 -1.88 1.85
N ALA A 57 -14.91 -2.35 1.86
CA ALA A 57 -15.29 -3.61 1.20
C ALA A 57 -15.39 -3.41 -0.32
N GLY A 58 -14.28 -3.60 -1.01
CA GLY A 58 -14.13 -3.38 -2.45
C GLY A 58 -13.07 -2.32 -2.75
N GLY A 59 -13.27 -1.56 -3.82
CA GLY A 59 -12.36 -0.49 -4.20
C GLY A 59 -12.64 0.80 -3.45
N VAL A 60 -11.58 1.53 -3.10
CA VAL A 60 -11.68 2.83 -2.44
C VAL A 60 -12.36 3.89 -3.30
N HIS A 61 -12.38 3.71 -4.64
CA HIS A 61 -13.15 4.57 -5.54
C HIS A 61 -14.63 4.70 -5.16
N ARG A 62 -15.16 3.73 -4.41
CA ARG A 62 -16.54 3.79 -3.94
C ARG A 62 -16.80 4.93 -2.95
N GLU A 63 -15.77 5.36 -2.24
CA GLU A 63 -15.83 6.44 -1.25
C GLU A 63 -15.67 7.84 -1.89
N PHE A 64 -15.17 7.92 -3.13
CA PHE A 64 -15.00 9.18 -3.85
C PHE A 64 -16.26 9.60 -4.61
N LYS A 65 -16.40 10.90 -4.84
CA LYS A 65 -17.44 11.48 -5.72
C LYS A 65 -17.24 11.01 -7.16
N GLU A 66 -16.03 11.22 -7.67
CA GLU A 66 -15.68 10.83 -9.04
C GLU A 66 -15.37 9.33 -9.13
N LYS A 67 -15.78 8.75 -10.24
CA LYS A 67 -15.57 7.32 -10.50
C LYS A 67 -14.66 7.12 -11.70
N PRO A 68 -13.79 6.10 -11.66
CA PRO A 68 -13.00 5.73 -12.83
C PRO A 68 -13.85 5.09 -13.92
N ASP A 69 -13.32 5.00 -15.11
CA ASP A 69 -13.87 4.19 -16.18
C ASP A 69 -13.51 2.72 -16.00
N MET A 70 -12.29 2.47 -15.46
CA MET A 70 -11.79 1.14 -15.13
C MET A 70 -11.05 1.17 -13.79
N ALA A 71 -11.05 0.03 -13.09
CA ALA A 71 -10.28 -0.17 -11.88
C ALA A 71 -9.56 -1.53 -11.91
N VAL A 72 -8.33 -1.55 -11.37
CA VAL A 72 -7.48 -2.74 -11.34
C VAL A 72 -7.30 -3.19 -9.90
N PHE A 73 -7.47 -4.48 -9.63
CA PHE A 73 -7.33 -5.09 -8.31
C PHE A 73 -6.38 -6.28 -8.34
N ALA A 74 -5.65 -6.48 -7.25
CA ALA A 74 -4.83 -7.66 -6.99
C ALA A 74 -4.58 -7.81 -5.47
N LYS A 75 -3.47 -8.37 -5.06
CA LYS A 75 -2.99 -8.46 -3.66
C LYS A 75 -4.07 -8.96 -2.70
N SER A 76 -4.72 -8.04 -1.98
CA SER A 76 -5.72 -8.37 -0.96
C SER A 76 -6.97 -9.05 -1.53
N LEU A 77 -7.24 -8.92 -2.83
CA LEU A 77 -8.37 -9.55 -3.51
C LEU A 77 -8.41 -11.07 -3.27
N ALA A 78 -7.30 -11.76 -3.46
CA ALA A 78 -7.18 -13.21 -3.29
C ALA A 78 -6.27 -13.60 -2.10
N ASN A 79 -5.80 -12.61 -1.31
CA ASN A 79 -5.11 -12.77 -0.03
C ASN A 79 -3.99 -13.82 -0.03
N GLY A 80 -3.02 -13.65 -0.94
CA GLY A 80 -1.83 -14.51 -1.06
C GLY A 80 -1.84 -15.43 -2.28
N TYR A 81 -2.97 -15.61 -2.94
CA TYR A 81 -3.01 -16.32 -4.21
C TYR A 81 -2.81 -15.38 -5.39
N PRO A 82 -2.04 -15.78 -6.42
CA PRO A 82 -1.78 -14.95 -7.59
C PRO A 82 -3.09 -14.74 -8.38
N MET A 83 -3.62 -13.53 -8.30
CA MET A 83 -4.81 -13.15 -9.03
C MET A 83 -4.85 -11.64 -9.20
N SER A 84 -5.28 -11.18 -10.36
CA SER A 84 -5.65 -9.80 -10.62
C SER A 84 -6.96 -9.74 -11.39
N VAL A 85 -7.65 -8.60 -11.27
CA VAL A 85 -8.93 -8.36 -11.93
C VAL A 85 -8.95 -6.93 -12.44
N ILE A 86 -9.47 -6.76 -13.65
CA ILE A 86 -9.83 -5.47 -14.20
C ILE A 86 -11.35 -5.43 -14.30
N ILE A 87 -11.95 -4.40 -13.76
CA ILE A 87 -13.38 -4.10 -13.91
C ILE A 87 -13.54 -2.72 -14.52
N GLY A 88 -14.65 -2.49 -15.20
CA GLY A 88 -14.92 -1.19 -15.81
C GLY A 88 -16.32 -1.07 -16.38
N LYS A 89 -16.62 0.10 -16.89
CA LYS A 89 -17.86 0.35 -17.63
C LYS A 89 -17.89 -0.51 -18.88
N SER A 90 -19.06 -1.03 -19.27
CA SER A 90 -19.21 -1.90 -20.43
C SER A 90 -18.66 -1.25 -21.71
N SER A 91 -18.88 0.05 -21.92
CA SER A 91 -18.37 0.78 -23.09
C SER A 91 -16.85 0.68 -23.30
N PHE A 92 -16.08 0.48 -22.22
CA PHE A 92 -14.62 0.28 -22.28
C PHE A 92 -14.25 -1.20 -22.29
N MET A 93 -15.00 -2.03 -21.54
CA MET A 93 -14.71 -3.46 -21.42
C MET A 93 -15.06 -4.25 -22.67
N GLU A 94 -16.03 -3.80 -23.49
CA GLU A 94 -16.39 -4.42 -24.77
C GLU A 94 -15.20 -4.51 -25.74
N ALA A 95 -14.26 -3.58 -25.68
CA ALA A 95 -13.04 -3.63 -26.50
C ALA A 95 -12.20 -4.90 -26.24
N ALA A 96 -12.30 -5.49 -25.05
CA ALA A 96 -11.64 -6.75 -24.72
C ALA A 96 -12.12 -7.92 -25.58
N GLN A 97 -13.37 -7.87 -26.06
CA GLN A 97 -13.96 -8.92 -26.91
C GLN A 97 -13.32 -8.98 -28.30
N SER A 98 -12.81 -7.86 -28.79
CA SER A 98 -12.16 -7.74 -30.10
C SER A 98 -10.65 -7.87 -30.04
N THR A 99 -10.07 -8.10 -28.86
CA THR A 99 -8.62 -8.24 -28.64
C THR A 99 -8.28 -9.67 -28.26
N PHE A 100 -7.06 -10.11 -28.60
CA PHE A 100 -6.55 -11.41 -28.16
C PHE A 100 -6.02 -11.30 -26.74
N ILE A 101 -6.87 -11.65 -25.76
CA ILE A 101 -6.48 -11.74 -24.35
C ILE A 101 -6.53 -13.22 -23.95
N SER A 102 -5.38 -13.86 -23.82
CA SER A 102 -5.27 -15.26 -23.45
C SER A 102 -3.97 -15.55 -22.72
N SER A 103 -3.96 -16.58 -21.89
CA SER A 103 -2.78 -17.16 -21.28
C SER A 103 -3.03 -18.63 -20.93
N THR A 104 -1.95 -19.39 -20.73
CA THR A 104 -2.03 -20.82 -20.36
C THR A 104 -2.87 -21.05 -19.09
N ASN A 105 -2.75 -20.16 -18.10
CA ASN A 105 -3.42 -20.29 -16.81
C ASN A 105 -4.70 -19.44 -16.71
N TRP A 106 -5.25 -18.99 -17.81
CA TRP A 106 -6.45 -18.13 -17.85
C TRP A 106 -7.65 -18.72 -17.10
N THR A 107 -7.82 -20.03 -17.16
CA THR A 107 -8.93 -20.76 -16.55
C THR A 107 -8.55 -21.47 -15.24
N GLU A 108 -7.37 -21.15 -14.67
CA GLU A 108 -6.95 -21.68 -13.37
C GLU A 108 -7.93 -21.20 -12.28
N ARG A 109 -8.39 -22.13 -11.43
CA ARG A 109 -9.51 -21.87 -10.51
C ARG A 109 -9.09 -21.43 -9.12
N THR A 110 -7.83 -21.66 -8.72
CA THR A 110 -7.38 -21.45 -7.33
C THR A 110 -7.50 -19.99 -6.93
N GLY A 111 -7.03 -19.08 -7.77
CA GLY A 111 -7.13 -17.63 -7.53
C GLY A 111 -8.59 -17.17 -7.44
N LEU A 112 -9.46 -17.66 -8.31
CA LEU A 112 -10.89 -17.32 -8.30
C LEU A 112 -11.59 -17.81 -7.03
N ALA A 113 -11.34 -19.06 -6.62
CA ALA A 113 -11.90 -19.63 -5.39
C ALA A 113 -11.40 -18.87 -4.15
N ALA A 114 -10.11 -18.55 -4.12
CA ALA A 114 -9.51 -17.74 -3.05
C ALA A 114 -10.10 -16.33 -2.96
N ALA A 115 -10.34 -15.67 -4.11
CA ALA A 115 -10.97 -14.37 -4.15
C ALA A 115 -12.40 -14.39 -3.61
N ILE A 116 -13.22 -15.37 -4.02
CA ILE A 116 -14.59 -15.53 -3.53
C ILE A 116 -14.59 -15.74 -2.00
N ALA A 117 -13.74 -16.64 -1.50
CA ALA A 117 -13.61 -16.91 -0.07
C ALA A 117 -13.16 -15.67 0.71
N THR A 118 -12.18 -14.92 0.16
CA THR A 118 -11.66 -13.68 0.75
C THR A 118 -12.73 -12.61 0.82
N ILE A 119 -13.43 -12.33 -0.28
CA ILE A 119 -14.49 -11.31 -0.34
C ILE A 119 -15.61 -11.65 0.63
N THR A 120 -16.06 -12.90 0.64
CA THR A 120 -17.14 -13.37 1.54
C THR A 120 -16.75 -13.18 3.01
N LYS A 121 -15.53 -13.60 3.39
CA LYS A 121 -15.02 -13.44 4.76
C LYS A 121 -14.81 -11.96 5.11
N TYR A 122 -14.30 -11.18 4.18
CA TYR A 122 -14.06 -9.75 4.36
C TYR A 122 -15.35 -9.00 4.69
N GLN A 123 -16.41 -9.25 3.92
CA GLN A 123 -17.72 -8.63 4.15
C GLN A 123 -18.35 -9.11 5.46
N LYS A 124 -18.35 -10.42 5.72
CA LYS A 124 -18.93 -11.01 6.93
C LYS A 124 -18.31 -10.46 8.22
N LEU A 125 -17.00 -10.24 8.23
CA LEU A 125 -16.24 -9.82 9.42
C LEU A 125 -15.93 -8.32 9.47
N ASN A 126 -16.37 -7.53 8.48
CA ASN A 126 -16.05 -6.11 8.37
C ASN A 126 -14.53 -5.84 8.51
N VAL A 127 -13.72 -6.62 7.81
CA VAL A 127 -12.25 -6.65 7.95
C VAL A 127 -11.62 -5.25 7.89
N HIS A 128 -12.13 -4.35 7.04
CA HIS A 128 -11.62 -2.98 6.92
C HIS A 128 -11.66 -2.20 8.24
N LYS A 129 -12.68 -2.43 9.09
CA LYS A 129 -12.77 -1.76 10.39
C LYS A 129 -11.69 -2.28 11.34
N HIS A 130 -11.50 -3.61 11.37
CA HIS A 130 -10.46 -4.23 12.19
C HIS A 130 -9.05 -3.78 11.77
N ILE A 131 -8.71 -3.87 10.48
CA ILE A 131 -7.38 -3.49 10.00
C ILE A 131 -7.12 -1.98 10.14
N LYS A 132 -8.16 -1.15 10.05
CA LYS A 132 -8.05 0.28 10.34
C LYS A 132 -7.65 0.48 11.81
N HIS A 133 -8.37 -0.13 12.74
CA HIS A 133 -8.11 -0.04 14.19
C HIS A 133 -6.67 -0.52 14.52
N ILE A 134 -6.27 -1.70 14.05
CA ILE A 134 -4.92 -2.22 14.27
C ILE A 134 -3.85 -1.29 13.68
N GLY A 135 -4.08 -0.76 12.49
CA GLY A 135 -3.14 0.18 11.87
C GLY A 135 -3.01 1.50 12.61
N GLU A 136 -4.11 2.04 13.14
CA GLU A 136 -4.11 3.22 14.02
C GLU A 136 -3.34 2.95 15.32
N SER A 137 -3.57 1.80 15.96
CA SER A 137 -2.83 1.39 17.16
C SER A 137 -1.32 1.30 16.91
N VAL A 138 -0.90 0.73 15.79
CA VAL A 138 0.52 0.63 15.45
C VAL A 138 1.15 2.00 15.15
N LYS A 139 0.44 2.91 14.50
CA LYS A 139 0.92 4.29 14.32
C LYS A 139 1.12 5.00 15.66
N GLN A 140 0.16 4.87 16.59
CA GLN A 140 0.26 5.41 17.94
C GLN A 140 1.44 4.82 18.72
N ILE A 141 1.70 3.50 18.57
CA ILE A 141 2.88 2.86 19.18
C ILE A 141 4.17 3.51 18.68
N TRP A 142 4.33 3.68 17.37
CA TRP A 142 5.53 4.34 16.83
C TRP A 142 5.70 5.74 17.39
N GLU A 143 4.64 6.53 17.43
CA GLU A 143 4.67 7.91 17.92
C GLU A 143 4.98 7.98 19.42
N SER A 144 4.28 7.19 20.25
CA SER A 144 4.47 7.21 21.69
C SER A 144 5.82 6.65 22.14
N GLU A 145 6.28 5.55 21.53
CA GLU A 145 7.58 4.99 21.91
C GLU A 145 8.75 5.84 21.35
N ALA A 146 8.57 6.51 20.23
CA ALA A 146 9.56 7.46 19.73
C ALA A 146 9.67 8.70 20.63
N GLU A 147 8.55 9.26 21.07
CA GLU A 147 8.52 10.35 22.04
C GLU A 147 9.20 9.95 23.35
N LYS A 148 8.84 8.80 23.90
CA LYS A 148 9.41 8.24 25.13
C LYS A 148 10.94 8.14 25.07
N HIS A 149 11.50 7.76 23.94
CA HIS A 149 12.93 7.57 23.75
C HIS A 149 13.63 8.73 23.05
N ASN A 150 12.96 9.86 22.84
CA ASN A 150 13.49 11.04 22.15
C ASN A 150 14.00 10.74 20.72
N LEU A 151 13.38 9.80 20.04
CA LEU A 151 13.62 9.52 18.62
C LEU A 151 12.75 10.42 17.75
N ASN A 152 13.36 11.07 16.77
CA ASN A 152 12.63 11.89 15.82
C ASN A 152 12.18 11.02 14.64
N ILE A 153 10.88 10.78 14.53
CA ILE A 153 10.27 10.04 13.43
C ILE A 153 9.10 10.83 12.81
N SER A 154 8.73 10.45 11.60
CA SER A 154 7.48 10.88 10.97
C SER A 154 6.65 9.65 10.60
N THR A 155 5.43 9.56 11.07
CA THR A 155 4.46 8.54 10.63
C THR A 155 3.76 8.99 9.35
N SER A 156 3.40 8.05 8.52
CA SER A 156 2.76 8.31 7.24
C SER A 156 1.82 7.17 6.86
N GLY A 157 1.10 7.36 5.77
CA GLY A 157 0.21 6.36 5.22
C GLY A 157 -1.14 6.25 5.95
N LEU A 158 -2.09 5.68 5.23
CA LEU A 158 -3.39 5.31 5.79
C LEU A 158 -3.23 4.14 6.77
N PRO A 159 -4.09 3.99 7.77
CA PRO A 159 -3.94 2.94 8.78
C PRO A 159 -3.71 1.54 8.21
N ALA A 160 -4.44 1.17 7.15
CA ALA A 160 -4.28 -0.13 6.51
C ALA A 160 -2.96 -0.29 5.69
N ILE A 161 -2.20 0.78 5.53
CA ILE A 161 -0.92 0.84 4.80
C ILE A 161 0.05 1.80 5.47
N ALA A 162 0.09 1.76 6.79
CA ALA A 162 0.88 2.65 7.63
C ALA A 162 2.40 2.50 7.42
N GLY A 163 3.12 3.55 7.69
CA GLY A 163 4.57 3.57 7.66
C GLY A 163 5.16 4.65 8.56
N PHE A 164 6.45 4.57 8.82
CA PHE A 164 7.21 5.62 9.48
C PHE A 164 8.61 5.76 8.87
N THR A 165 9.25 6.88 9.13
CA THR A 165 10.63 7.18 8.74
C THR A 165 11.35 7.85 9.89
N PHE A 166 12.65 7.58 10.05
CA PHE A 166 13.50 8.34 10.97
C PHE A 166 13.85 9.69 10.34
N ASN A 167 13.67 10.77 11.08
CA ASN A 167 14.09 12.11 10.68
C ASN A 167 15.55 12.34 11.15
N HIS A 168 16.50 11.69 10.48
CA HIS A 168 17.90 11.66 10.86
C HIS A 168 18.76 11.59 9.59
N GLU A 169 19.95 12.15 9.62
CA GLU A 169 20.90 12.10 8.48
C GLU A 169 21.25 10.65 8.08
N ASN A 170 21.37 9.75 9.05
CA ASN A 170 21.60 8.32 8.87
C ASN A 170 20.31 7.48 8.91
N ALA A 171 19.19 8.02 8.40
CA ALA A 171 17.86 7.36 8.47
C ALA A 171 17.87 5.92 7.91
N GLN A 172 18.63 5.65 6.83
CA GLN A 172 18.72 4.32 6.24
C GLN A 172 19.43 3.33 7.17
N ALA A 173 20.47 3.77 7.87
CA ALA A 173 21.19 2.93 8.84
C ALA A 173 20.28 2.59 10.04
N LEU A 174 19.60 3.60 10.60
CA LEU A 174 18.64 3.38 11.70
C LEU A 174 17.51 2.45 11.27
N GLN A 175 17.00 2.60 10.05
CA GLN A 175 15.98 1.69 9.52
C GLN A 175 16.49 0.26 9.36
N SER A 176 17.74 0.08 8.95
CA SER A 176 18.37 -1.24 8.84
C SER A 176 18.57 -1.87 10.22
N ALA A 177 19.06 -1.10 11.19
CA ALA A 177 19.18 -1.54 12.58
C ALA A 177 17.83 -1.93 13.18
N PHE A 178 16.81 -1.09 13.00
CA PHE A 178 15.44 -1.41 13.42
C PHE A 178 14.97 -2.75 12.89
N THR A 179 15.17 -3.00 11.60
CA THR A 179 14.76 -4.26 10.96
C THR A 179 15.51 -5.47 11.54
N ILE A 180 16.83 -5.35 11.74
CA ILE A 180 17.67 -6.41 12.31
C ILE A 180 17.24 -6.71 13.74
N GLU A 181 17.05 -5.69 14.56
CA GLU A 181 16.66 -5.83 15.95
C GLU A 181 15.25 -6.39 16.14
N MET A 182 14.29 -5.95 15.30
CA MET A 182 12.96 -6.57 15.30
C MET A 182 13.01 -8.04 14.88
N LEU A 183 13.83 -8.36 13.87
CA LEU A 183 13.99 -9.74 13.41
C LEU A 183 14.62 -10.64 14.49
N SER A 184 15.59 -10.15 15.28
CA SER A 184 16.18 -10.90 16.40
C SER A 184 15.15 -11.24 17.49
N ARG A 185 14.06 -10.49 17.56
CA ARG A 185 12.90 -10.70 18.45
C ARG A 185 11.78 -11.53 17.79
N GLY A 186 12.05 -12.13 16.62
CA GLY A 186 11.08 -12.93 15.87
C GLY A 186 10.01 -12.14 15.14
N ILE A 187 10.22 -10.84 14.94
CA ILE A 187 9.27 -9.95 14.26
C ILE A 187 9.89 -9.47 12.94
N LEU A 188 9.24 -9.78 11.82
CA LEU A 188 9.61 -9.23 10.53
C LEU A 188 9.14 -7.77 10.47
N GLY A 189 9.86 -6.90 11.19
CA GLY A 189 9.58 -5.47 11.28
C GLY A 189 10.29 -4.68 10.18
N PHE A 190 9.57 -3.75 9.57
CA PHE A 190 10.10 -2.82 8.58
C PHE A 190 9.41 -1.45 8.77
N LYS A 191 9.82 -0.45 7.99
CA LYS A 191 9.22 0.90 8.02
C LYS A 191 7.74 0.95 7.56
N GLN A 192 7.18 -0.16 7.17
CA GLN A 192 5.79 -0.27 6.72
C GLN A 192 5.09 -1.40 7.45
N PHE A 193 3.83 -1.17 7.78
CA PHE A 193 2.97 -2.15 8.41
C PHE A 193 1.71 -2.40 7.56
N ARG A 194 1.33 -3.65 7.43
CA ARG A 194 0.17 -4.10 6.67
C ARG A 194 -0.70 -4.96 7.58
N PRO A 195 -1.68 -4.36 8.28
CA PRO A 195 -2.55 -5.10 9.20
C PRO A 195 -3.39 -6.16 8.46
N SER A 196 -3.70 -7.22 9.19
CA SER A 196 -4.59 -8.30 8.77
C SER A 196 -5.46 -8.76 9.94
N LEU A 197 -6.43 -9.62 9.68
CA LEU A 197 -7.24 -10.23 10.75
C LEU A 197 -6.43 -11.06 11.77
N ALA A 198 -5.23 -11.49 11.40
CA ALA A 198 -4.36 -12.25 12.30
C ALA A 198 -3.67 -11.39 13.36
N HIS A 199 -3.60 -10.07 13.14
CA HIS A 199 -3.09 -9.14 14.14
C HIS A 199 -4.22 -8.81 15.12
N THR A 200 -4.17 -9.40 16.31
CA THR A 200 -5.06 -9.08 17.42
C THR A 200 -4.36 -8.15 18.42
N GLU A 201 -5.06 -7.73 19.46
CA GLU A 201 -4.46 -6.92 20.54
C GLU A 201 -3.23 -7.60 21.19
N LYS A 202 -3.18 -8.92 21.18
CA LYS A 202 -2.03 -9.70 21.66
C LYS A 202 -0.80 -9.46 20.80
N GLU A 203 -0.93 -9.55 19.50
CA GLU A 203 0.18 -9.31 18.56
C GLU A 203 0.60 -7.85 18.58
N VAL A 204 -0.35 -6.92 18.72
CA VAL A 204 -0.08 -5.48 18.86
C VAL A 204 0.72 -5.20 20.13
N GLU A 205 0.39 -5.82 21.28
CA GLU A 205 1.14 -5.65 22.53
C GLU A 205 2.55 -6.27 22.46
N ILE A 206 2.72 -7.42 21.81
CA ILE A 206 4.06 -8.00 21.55
C ILE A 206 4.88 -7.03 20.70
N TYR A 207 4.28 -6.48 19.66
CA TYR A 207 4.91 -5.50 18.77
C TYR A 207 5.32 -4.24 19.54
N ARG A 208 4.43 -3.69 20.37
CA ARG A 208 4.70 -2.50 21.20
C ARG A 208 5.93 -2.69 22.08
N LYS A 209 6.01 -3.81 22.82
CA LYS A 209 7.17 -4.12 23.68
C LYS A 209 8.47 -4.19 22.89
N SER A 210 8.41 -4.81 21.72
CA SER A 210 9.59 -4.92 20.85
C SER A 210 10.01 -3.58 20.26
N VAL A 211 9.06 -2.72 19.89
CA VAL A 211 9.36 -1.35 19.43
C VAL A 211 9.97 -0.52 20.55
N ASP A 212 9.42 -0.60 21.77
CA ASP A 212 9.97 0.07 22.95
C ASP A 212 11.45 -0.27 23.18
N GLU A 213 11.77 -1.58 23.22
CA GLU A 213 13.15 -2.04 23.41
C GLU A 213 14.08 -1.64 22.26
N VAL A 214 13.59 -1.76 21.03
CA VAL A 214 14.39 -1.42 19.84
C VAL A 214 14.63 0.07 19.74
N PHE A 215 13.62 0.91 20.02
CA PHE A 215 13.82 2.35 20.02
C PHE A 215 14.80 2.79 21.11
N LEU A 216 14.72 2.21 22.32
CA LEU A 216 15.71 2.43 23.37
C LEU A 216 17.13 2.03 22.89
N TYR A 217 17.27 0.88 22.26
CA TYR A 217 18.56 0.45 21.71
C TYR A 217 19.09 1.44 20.66
N LEU A 218 18.25 1.89 19.71
CA LEU A 218 18.66 2.82 18.66
C LEU A 218 19.17 4.15 19.23
N THR A 219 18.63 4.64 20.34
CA THR A 219 19.13 5.86 21.01
C THR A 219 20.45 5.67 21.73
N SER A 220 20.84 4.42 22.01
CA SER A 220 22.13 4.11 22.64
C SER A 220 23.30 4.01 21.65
N LEU A 221 23.03 3.99 20.33
CA LEU A 221 24.03 3.88 19.29
C LEU A 221 24.84 5.17 19.17
N SER A 222 26.16 5.06 19.18
CA SER A 222 27.05 6.16 18.81
C SER A 222 27.06 6.36 17.28
N GLU A 223 27.52 7.52 16.81
CA GLU A 223 27.74 7.76 15.38
C GLU A 223 28.65 6.72 14.73
N LEU A 224 29.67 6.25 15.48
CA LEU A 224 30.60 5.22 15.01
C LEU A 224 29.88 3.87 14.82
N ASP A 225 28.93 3.54 15.69
CA ASP A 225 28.15 2.31 15.58
C ASP A 225 27.18 2.39 14.42
N ILE A 226 26.50 3.52 14.26
CA ILE A 226 25.57 3.78 13.14
C ILE A 226 26.30 3.63 11.79
N ASN A 227 27.51 4.17 11.67
CA ASN A 227 28.32 4.09 10.45
C ASN A 227 28.82 2.68 10.11
N LYS A 228 28.79 1.74 11.06
CA LYS A 228 29.16 0.33 10.84
C LYS A 228 27.98 -0.55 10.45
N ILE A 229 26.76 -0.03 10.49
CA ILE A 229 25.56 -0.81 10.16
C ILE A 229 25.56 -1.15 8.67
N ASN A 230 25.39 -2.43 8.36
CA ASN A 230 25.15 -2.85 6.98
C ASN A 230 23.81 -2.35 6.48
N LEU A 231 23.84 -1.49 5.48
CA LEU A 231 22.63 -0.89 4.94
C LEU A 231 21.80 -1.93 4.17
N ALA A 232 20.53 -2.00 4.48
CA ALA A 232 19.58 -2.73 3.64
C ALA A 232 19.37 -1.98 2.31
N ASP A 233 19.17 -2.72 1.23
CA ASP A 233 18.86 -2.13 -0.07
C ASP A 233 17.58 -1.29 0.03
N SER A 234 17.66 -0.02 -0.36
CA SER A 234 16.52 0.90 -0.34
C SER A 234 15.61 0.77 -1.55
N THR A 235 16.06 0.05 -2.57
CA THR A 235 15.38 -0.11 -3.87
C THR A 235 15.23 -1.58 -4.25
N PHE A 236 14.42 -1.85 -5.26
CA PHE A 236 14.35 -3.19 -5.86
C PHE A 236 15.74 -3.57 -6.40
N ARG A 237 16.20 -4.75 -5.98
CA ARG A 237 17.47 -5.30 -6.45
C ARG A 237 17.36 -5.61 -7.94
N LYS A 238 18.27 -5.07 -8.75
CA LYS A 238 18.42 -5.51 -10.13
C LYS A 238 18.93 -6.96 -10.13
N LEU A 239 18.22 -7.88 -10.77
CA LEU A 239 18.60 -9.27 -10.88
C LEU A 239 19.70 -9.50 -11.93
N THR A 240 19.88 -8.53 -12.81
CA THR A 240 20.93 -8.54 -13.85
C THR A 240 21.93 -7.43 -13.59
N LYS A 241 23.22 -7.78 -13.56
CA LYS A 241 24.28 -6.78 -13.69
C LYS A 241 24.28 -6.37 -15.16
N GLU A 242 24.10 -5.10 -15.45
CA GLU A 242 24.47 -4.53 -16.74
C GLU A 242 25.97 -4.52 -16.89
#